data_d15b5ec91c531fb9ce7697d7e95f0ad8
#
_entry.id   d15b5ec91c531fb9ce7697d7e95f0ad8
#
_cell.length_a   1.000
_cell.length_b   1.000
_cell.length_c   1.000
_cell.angle_alpha   90.00
_cell.angle_beta   90.00
_cell.angle_gamma   90.00
#
_symmetry.space_group_name_H-M   'P 1'
#
loop_
_entity.id
_entity.type
_entity.pdbx_description
1 polymer ?
#
loop_
_entity_poly.entity_id
_entity_poly.type
_entity_poly.pdbx_seq_one_letter_code
_entity_poly.pdbx_strand_id
1 'polypeptide(L)'
;GNLPDALEAAREIVGEPGSEPVAPFSLTTAAATDERLFDSELLFALEEGKMQDNIDVYFGESVIKNGITNSSTALSISINNRNKLFAQQDPADDDYRLKLWFQETNSATAVMPGKYVNVGCIPLIRLSELYYIAAECSANQGLAYLNTLRAHRGLAAMTEVTDLQAEIAKEYSKEFMCEGQMLSLIHI
;
A
#
# COMPACT_ATOMS: atom_id res chain seq x y z
N GLY A 1 7.16 11.06 -20.19
CA GLY A 1 5.78 10.63 -20.51
C GLY A 1 4.86 11.82 -20.74
N ASN A 2 3.67 11.57 -21.29
CA ASN A 2 2.67 12.60 -21.49
C ASN A 2 1.75 12.65 -20.24
N LEU A 3 1.98 13.59 -19.34
CA LEU A 3 1.21 13.71 -18.07
C LEU A 3 -0.30 13.93 -18.32
N PRO A 4 -0.76 14.76 -19.30
CA PRO A 4 -2.17 14.89 -19.60
C PRO A 4 -2.86 13.58 -19.98
N ASP A 5 -2.24 12.76 -20.83
CA ASP A 5 -2.81 11.49 -21.25
C ASP A 5 -2.86 10.48 -20.09
N ALA A 6 -1.84 10.49 -19.21
CA ALA A 6 -1.83 9.64 -18.02
C ALA A 6 -2.94 10.03 -17.04
N LEU A 7 -3.19 11.33 -16.88
CA LEU A 7 -4.29 11.83 -16.05
C LEU A 7 -5.64 11.45 -16.63
N GLU A 8 -5.83 11.61 -17.94
CA GLU A 8 -7.08 11.24 -18.64
C GLU A 8 -7.38 9.76 -18.45
N ALA A 9 -6.39 8.90 -18.73
CA ALA A 9 -6.55 7.46 -18.54
C ALA A 9 -6.86 7.05 -17.09
N ALA A 10 -6.19 7.66 -16.11
CA ALA A 10 -6.49 7.40 -14.69
C ALA A 10 -7.92 7.83 -14.35
N ARG A 11 -8.37 9.00 -14.82
CA ARG A 11 -9.71 9.56 -14.57
C ARG A 11 -10.84 8.73 -15.15
N GLU A 12 -10.61 8.00 -16.20
CA GLU A 12 -11.61 7.06 -16.73
C GLU A 12 -12.08 6.05 -15.67
N ILE A 13 -11.22 5.72 -14.72
CA ILE A 13 -11.51 4.75 -13.65
C ILE A 13 -11.81 5.46 -12.32
N VAL A 14 -10.94 6.39 -11.89
CA VAL A 14 -11.06 7.00 -10.55
C VAL A 14 -12.00 8.21 -10.53
N GLY A 15 -12.36 8.77 -11.68
CA GLY A 15 -13.20 9.97 -11.80
C GLY A 15 -12.51 11.24 -11.29
N GLU A 16 -13.31 12.24 -10.93
CA GLU A 16 -12.83 13.46 -10.27
C GLU A 16 -12.61 13.22 -8.76
N PRO A 17 -11.77 14.02 -8.09
CA PRO A 17 -11.55 13.85 -6.65
C PRO A 17 -12.86 13.88 -5.86
N GLY A 18 -13.04 12.86 -5.00
CA GLY A 18 -14.24 12.72 -4.18
C GLY A 18 -15.43 12.05 -4.88
N SER A 19 -15.31 11.67 -6.16
CA SER A 19 -16.26 10.78 -6.81
C SER A 19 -15.95 9.32 -6.52
N GLU A 20 -16.97 8.47 -6.62
CA GLU A 20 -16.76 7.02 -6.55
C GLU A 20 -16.08 6.53 -7.83
N PRO A 21 -15.16 5.56 -7.73
CA PRO A 21 -14.58 4.90 -8.89
C PRO A 21 -15.63 4.18 -9.72
N VAL A 22 -15.29 3.89 -10.97
CA VAL A 22 -16.16 3.12 -11.87
C VAL A 22 -16.37 1.70 -11.34
N ALA A 23 -17.62 1.29 -11.22
CA ALA A 23 -17.97 -0.06 -10.80
C ALA A 23 -17.34 -1.12 -11.73
N PRO A 24 -16.88 -2.28 -11.24
CA PRO A 24 -17.14 -2.79 -9.88
C PRO A 24 -16.12 -2.35 -8.80
N PHE A 25 -15.17 -1.48 -9.11
CA PHE A 25 -14.08 -1.12 -8.24
C PHE A 25 -14.52 -0.13 -7.16
N SER A 26 -13.94 -0.25 -5.98
CA SER A 26 -14.15 0.70 -4.88
C SER A 26 -12.92 0.75 -3.98
N LEU A 27 -12.65 1.92 -3.40
CA LEU A 27 -11.62 2.04 -2.38
C LEU A 27 -12.05 1.33 -1.10
N THR A 28 -11.15 0.55 -0.55
CA THR A 28 -11.39 -0.17 0.69
C THR A 28 -11.50 0.80 1.87
N THR A 29 -12.46 0.55 2.75
CA THR A 29 -12.62 1.29 4.00
C THR A 29 -12.18 0.43 5.19
N ALA A 30 -11.58 1.06 6.18
CA ALA A 30 -11.04 0.41 7.36
C ALA A 30 -11.98 -0.49 8.13
N ALA A 31 -13.24 -0.10 8.16
CA ALA A 31 -14.23 -0.82 8.94
C ALA A 31 -14.51 -2.25 8.41
N ALA A 32 -13.98 -2.56 7.24
CA ALA A 32 -14.41 -3.76 6.50
C ALA A 32 -13.40 -4.91 6.55
N THR A 33 -12.15 -4.77 7.12
CA THR A 33 -11.22 -5.73 6.58
C THR A 33 -10.22 -6.34 7.52
N ASP A 34 -10.25 -7.67 7.46
CA ASP A 34 -9.06 -8.52 7.51
C ASP A 34 -8.40 -8.67 6.11
N GLU A 35 -8.88 -7.99 5.08
CA GLU A 35 -8.39 -8.07 3.70
C GLU A 35 -7.08 -7.30 3.53
N ARG A 36 -6.02 -8.03 3.32
CA ARG A 36 -4.66 -7.46 3.22
C ARG A 36 -4.34 -6.86 1.86
N LEU A 37 -4.97 -7.36 0.79
CA LEU A 37 -4.72 -6.88 -0.57
C LEU A 37 -5.69 -5.79 -1.03
N PHE A 38 -6.77 -5.54 -0.26
CA PHE A 38 -7.84 -4.64 -0.67
C PHE A 38 -8.45 -5.10 -1.99
N ASP A 39 -9.11 -6.27 -1.95
CA ASP A 39 -9.58 -7.00 -3.14
C ASP A 39 -10.51 -6.17 -4.03
N SER A 40 -11.31 -5.28 -3.45
CA SER A 40 -12.17 -4.35 -4.19
C SER A 40 -11.40 -3.32 -5.04
N GLU A 41 -10.09 -3.18 -4.81
CA GLU A 41 -9.21 -2.27 -5.53
C GLU A 41 -8.42 -2.96 -6.64
N LEU A 42 -8.51 -4.29 -6.80
CA LEU A 42 -7.72 -5.02 -7.79
C LEU A 42 -8.31 -4.86 -9.19
N LEU A 43 -7.62 -4.12 -10.06
CA LEU A 43 -7.97 -4.00 -11.47
C LEU A 43 -7.44 -5.18 -12.26
N PHE A 44 -6.23 -5.62 -11.95
CA PHE A 44 -5.61 -6.77 -12.56
C PHE A 44 -4.69 -7.50 -11.58
N ALA A 45 -4.88 -8.80 -11.46
CA ALA A 45 -4.09 -9.67 -10.60
C ALA A 45 -3.84 -11.02 -11.29
N LEU A 46 -2.74 -11.67 -10.93
CA LEU A 46 -2.42 -13.03 -11.35
C LEU A 46 -2.74 -14.00 -10.22
N GLU A 47 -3.53 -15.01 -10.49
CA GLU A 47 -3.74 -16.12 -9.58
C GLU A 47 -2.51 -17.05 -9.62
N GLU A 48 -1.98 -17.39 -8.43
CA GLU A 48 -0.84 -18.30 -8.27
C GLU A 48 -1.17 -19.37 -7.24
N GLY A 49 -1.46 -20.58 -7.74
CA GLY A 49 -1.91 -21.70 -6.89
C GLY A 49 -0.88 -22.19 -5.84
N LYS A 50 0.39 -21.83 -5.98
CA LYS A 50 1.46 -22.17 -5.02
C LYS A 50 1.97 -20.96 -4.26
N MET A 51 1.32 -19.82 -4.39
CA MET A 51 1.77 -18.58 -3.76
C MET A 51 1.89 -18.74 -2.25
N GLN A 52 0.91 -19.39 -1.61
CA GLN A 52 0.93 -19.57 -0.17
C GLN A 52 2.09 -20.45 0.29
N ASP A 53 2.42 -21.52 -0.45
CA ASP A 53 3.56 -22.38 -0.11
C ASP A 53 4.87 -21.59 -0.12
N ASN A 54 5.05 -20.69 -1.11
CA ASN A 54 6.22 -19.82 -1.22
C ASN A 54 6.24 -18.76 -0.11
N ILE A 55 5.10 -18.16 0.20
CA ILE A 55 4.96 -17.15 1.25
C ILE A 55 5.25 -17.77 2.62
N ASP A 56 4.77 -18.96 2.90
CA ASP A 56 4.96 -19.64 4.17
C ASP A 56 6.43 -19.94 4.49
N VAL A 57 7.27 -20.08 3.45
CA VAL A 57 8.71 -20.24 3.62
C VAL A 57 9.39 -19.00 4.22
N TYR A 58 8.90 -17.79 3.86
CA TYR A 58 9.55 -16.53 4.22
C TYR A 58 8.78 -15.72 5.27
N PHE A 59 7.45 -15.85 5.31
CA PHE A 59 6.55 -15.02 6.10
C PHE A 59 5.50 -15.82 6.88
N GLY A 60 5.51 -17.15 6.77
CA GLY A 60 4.47 -18.01 7.32
C GLY A 60 4.46 -18.06 8.86
N GLU A 61 3.34 -18.53 9.40
CA GLU A 61 3.12 -18.61 10.84
C GLU A 61 4.14 -19.52 11.54
N SER A 62 4.61 -20.56 10.86
CA SER A 62 5.66 -21.46 11.37
C SER A 62 6.99 -20.73 11.58
N VAL A 63 7.32 -19.76 10.72
CA VAL A 63 8.50 -18.92 10.84
C VAL A 63 8.37 -17.97 12.01
N ILE A 64 7.17 -17.43 12.22
CA ILE A 64 6.86 -16.53 13.35
C ILE A 64 6.92 -17.29 14.68
N LYS A 65 6.29 -18.46 14.77
CA LYS A 65 6.23 -19.27 15.99
C LYS A 65 7.59 -19.79 16.43
N ASN A 66 8.47 -20.13 15.48
CA ASN A 66 9.81 -20.60 15.77
C ASN A 66 10.81 -19.48 16.06
N GLY A 67 10.37 -18.23 15.95
CA GLY A 67 11.16 -17.02 16.12
C GLY A 67 12.03 -16.68 14.91
N ILE A 68 12.15 -15.39 14.61
CA ILE A 68 13.00 -14.89 13.52
C ILE A 68 14.45 -15.33 13.69
N THR A 69 14.89 -15.54 14.91
CA THR A 69 16.26 -15.90 15.25
C THR A 69 16.67 -17.29 14.79
N ASN A 70 15.73 -18.17 14.47
CA ASN A 70 16.01 -19.56 14.11
C ASN A 70 15.76 -19.88 12.64
N SER A 71 15.22 -18.94 11.85
CA SER A 71 15.00 -19.12 10.42
C SER A 71 15.97 -18.28 9.61
N SER A 72 16.89 -18.94 8.93
CA SER A 72 17.82 -18.28 7.99
C SER A 72 17.13 -17.73 6.75
N THR A 73 15.85 -18.04 6.55
CA THR A 73 15.05 -17.66 5.38
C THR A 73 14.02 -16.57 5.68
N ALA A 74 13.75 -16.27 6.97
CA ALA A 74 12.74 -15.29 7.33
C ALA A 74 13.12 -13.87 6.89
N LEU A 75 12.21 -13.22 6.17
CA LEU A 75 12.34 -11.82 5.80
C LEU A 75 11.65 -10.94 6.83
N SER A 76 12.39 -10.02 7.42
CA SER A 76 11.89 -9.12 8.45
C SER A 76 12.34 -7.69 8.22
N ILE A 77 11.59 -6.75 8.77
CA ILE A 77 11.93 -5.33 8.81
C ILE A 77 12.15 -4.92 10.27
N SER A 78 13.15 -4.07 10.53
CA SER A 78 13.29 -3.52 11.88
C SER A 78 12.10 -2.64 12.24
N ILE A 79 11.67 -2.68 13.50
CA ILE A 79 10.58 -1.84 14.02
C ILE A 79 10.88 -0.35 13.76
N ASN A 80 12.15 0.05 13.87
CA ASN A 80 12.55 1.43 13.58
C ASN A 80 12.32 1.82 12.12
N ASN A 81 12.66 0.95 11.15
CA ASN A 81 12.44 1.22 9.73
C ASN A 81 10.94 1.22 9.38
N ARG A 82 10.16 0.27 9.94
CA ARG A 82 8.70 0.29 9.81
C ARG A 82 8.13 1.62 10.32
N ASN A 83 8.53 2.05 11.51
CA ASN A 83 8.02 3.28 12.12
C ASN A 83 8.43 4.53 11.34
N LYS A 84 9.63 4.54 10.72
CA LYS A 84 10.03 5.63 9.82
C LYS A 84 9.18 5.66 8.56
N LEU A 85 8.91 4.51 7.95
CA LEU A 85 8.09 4.40 6.75
C LEU A 85 6.65 4.87 7.01
N PHE A 86 6.08 4.46 8.15
CA PHE A 86 4.71 4.78 8.56
C PHE A 86 4.65 5.91 9.60
N ALA A 87 5.61 6.84 9.57
CA ALA A 87 5.58 7.97 10.48
C ALA A 87 4.28 8.75 10.33
N GLN A 88 3.54 8.85 11.42
CA GLN A 88 2.30 9.63 11.50
C GLN A 88 2.65 11.12 11.45
N GLN A 89 1.89 11.87 10.68
CA GLN A 89 2.04 13.33 10.56
C GLN A 89 1.01 14.06 11.41
N ASP A 90 -0.13 13.42 11.67
CA ASP A 90 -1.21 13.95 12.48
C ASP A 90 -1.54 12.96 13.62
N PRO A 91 -1.85 13.45 14.84
CA PRO A 91 -2.29 12.57 15.94
C PRO A 91 -3.58 11.80 15.64
N ALA A 92 -4.36 12.23 14.65
CA ALA A 92 -5.57 11.54 14.21
C ALA A 92 -5.29 10.44 13.17
N ASP A 93 -4.06 10.31 12.69
CA ASP A 93 -3.69 9.26 11.76
C ASP A 93 -3.80 7.88 12.42
N ASP A 94 -4.52 6.99 11.76
CA ASP A 94 -4.67 5.58 12.15
C ASP A 94 -4.48 4.69 10.91
N ASP A 95 -3.26 4.67 10.39
CA ASP A 95 -2.94 3.98 9.13
C ASP A 95 -3.24 2.48 9.22
N TYR A 96 -4.27 2.03 8.51
CA TYR A 96 -4.74 0.66 8.53
C TYR A 96 -3.71 -0.33 7.99
N ARG A 97 -2.89 0.11 7.04
CA ARG A 97 -1.81 -0.71 6.47
C ARG A 97 -0.80 -1.12 7.55
N LEU A 98 -0.55 -0.23 8.52
CA LEU A 98 0.33 -0.54 9.66
C LEU A 98 -0.20 -1.70 10.49
N LYS A 99 -1.51 -1.81 10.66
CA LYS A 99 -2.14 -2.89 11.42
C LYS A 99 -2.25 -4.18 10.61
N LEU A 100 -2.60 -4.07 9.32
CA LEU A 100 -2.90 -5.22 8.48
C LEU A 100 -1.65 -5.89 7.88
N TRP A 101 -0.61 -5.11 7.58
CA TRP A 101 0.52 -5.57 6.78
C TRP A 101 1.74 -5.97 7.57
N PHE A 102 1.64 -5.97 8.88
CA PHE A 102 2.74 -6.43 9.73
C PHE A 102 2.27 -7.48 10.72
N GLN A 103 3.13 -8.44 10.97
CA GLN A 103 2.93 -9.49 11.95
C GLN A 103 3.93 -9.28 13.09
N GLU A 104 3.41 -9.22 14.30
CA GLU A 104 4.24 -9.18 15.51
C GLU A 104 5.01 -10.49 15.63
N THR A 105 6.22 -10.40 16.12
CA THR A 105 7.13 -11.53 16.31
C THR A 105 7.61 -11.58 17.75
N ASN A 106 8.31 -12.65 18.12
CA ASN A 106 8.98 -12.73 19.42
C ASN A 106 10.22 -11.82 19.52
N SER A 107 10.55 -11.08 18.45
CA SER A 107 11.66 -10.13 18.46
C SER A 107 11.21 -8.77 18.97
N ALA A 108 11.96 -8.21 19.91
CA ALA A 108 11.75 -6.84 20.37
C ALA A 108 12.16 -5.76 19.35
N THR A 109 12.83 -6.13 18.26
CA THR A 109 13.46 -5.19 17.32
C THR A 109 13.01 -5.36 15.87
N ALA A 110 12.25 -6.41 15.55
CA ALA A 110 11.85 -6.73 14.20
C ALA A 110 10.40 -7.22 14.11
N VAL A 111 9.74 -6.90 13.01
CA VAL A 111 8.42 -7.40 12.60
C VAL A 111 8.51 -8.06 11.24
N MET A 112 7.58 -8.91 10.92
CA MET A 112 7.50 -9.54 9.60
C MET A 112 6.43 -8.86 8.75
N PRO A 113 6.71 -8.59 7.45
CA PRO A 113 5.69 -8.22 6.50
C PRO A 113 4.63 -9.33 6.40
N GLY A 114 3.36 -8.96 6.48
CA GLY A 114 2.24 -9.89 6.43
C GLY A 114 1.27 -9.61 5.29
N LYS A 115 1.61 -8.67 4.41
CA LYS A 115 0.72 -8.21 3.33
C LYS A 115 0.23 -9.34 2.42
N TYR A 116 1.08 -10.32 2.15
CA TYR A 116 0.79 -11.44 1.26
C TYR A 116 0.45 -12.75 1.96
N VAL A 117 0.32 -12.74 3.27
CA VAL A 117 -0.04 -13.95 4.03
C VAL A 117 -1.53 -14.25 3.87
N ASN A 118 -1.85 -15.49 3.53
CA ASN A 118 -3.20 -15.98 3.25
C ASN A 118 -3.91 -15.30 2.06
N VAL A 119 -3.14 -14.96 1.03
CA VAL A 119 -3.66 -14.42 -0.23
C VAL A 119 -3.36 -15.37 -1.39
N GLY A 120 -4.23 -15.38 -2.40
CA GLY A 120 -4.14 -16.30 -3.55
C GLY A 120 -3.73 -15.65 -4.86
N CYS A 121 -3.42 -14.36 -4.85
CA CYS A 121 -3.10 -13.63 -6.07
C CYS A 121 -1.97 -12.61 -5.89
N ILE A 122 -1.34 -12.27 -7.00
CA ILE A 122 -0.33 -11.23 -7.08
C ILE A 122 -0.97 -10.03 -7.78
N PRO A 123 -1.22 -8.91 -7.08
CA PRO A 123 -1.74 -7.70 -7.70
C PRO A 123 -0.71 -7.13 -8.66
N LEU A 124 -1.17 -6.76 -9.86
CA LEU A 124 -0.35 -6.10 -10.88
C LEU A 124 -0.78 -4.65 -11.10
N ILE A 125 -2.09 -4.38 -11.06
CA ILE A 125 -2.63 -3.02 -11.16
C ILE A 125 -3.71 -2.88 -10.10
N ARG A 126 -3.60 -1.82 -9.28
CA ARG A 126 -4.55 -1.50 -8.24
C ARG A 126 -5.14 -0.11 -8.40
N LEU A 127 -6.33 0.08 -7.88
CA LEU A 127 -7.03 1.37 -7.90
C LEU A 127 -6.20 2.48 -7.22
N SER A 128 -5.52 2.15 -6.12
CA SER A 128 -4.62 3.07 -5.42
C SER A 128 -3.52 3.63 -6.32
N GLU A 129 -2.97 2.83 -7.25
CA GLU A 129 -1.96 3.29 -8.20
C GLU A 129 -2.53 4.38 -9.14
N LEU A 130 -3.76 4.19 -9.63
CA LEU A 130 -4.41 5.18 -10.48
C LEU A 130 -4.69 6.49 -9.74
N TYR A 131 -5.01 6.43 -8.44
CA TYR A 131 -5.12 7.64 -7.62
C TYR A 131 -3.79 8.37 -7.46
N TYR A 132 -2.67 7.65 -7.31
CA TYR A 132 -1.34 8.28 -7.27
C TYR A 132 -0.97 8.89 -8.62
N ILE A 133 -1.25 8.22 -9.73
CA ILE A 133 -1.05 8.77 -11.08
C ILE A 133 -1.88 10.05 -11.26
N ALA A 134 -3.16 10.03 -10.88
CA ALA A 134 -4.01 11.21 -10.95
C ALA A 134 -3.52 12.35 -10.04
N ALA A 135 -3.01 12.02 -8.84
CA ALA A 135 -2.42 13.00 -7.92
C ALA A 135 -1.15 13.64 -8.49
N GLU A 136 -0.27 12.84 -9.08
CA GLU A 136 0.99 13.30 -9.66
C GLU A 136 0.78 14.15 -10.92
N CYS A 137 -0.14 13.71 -11.80
CA CYS A 137 -0.36 14.33 -13.10
C CYS A 137 -1.30 15.54 -13.06
N SER A 138 -2.04 15.76 -11.97
CA SER A 138 -2.99 16.86 -11.85
C SER A 138 -2.36 18.12 -11.28
N ALA A 139 -2.29 19.19 -12.06
CA ALA A 139 -1.68 20.44 -11.63
C ALA A 139 -2.39 21.11 -10.43
N ASN A 140 -3.72 20.99 -10.34
CA ASN A 140 -4.52 21.74 -9.35
C ASN A 140 -5.30 20.86 -8.38
N GLN A 141 -5.47 19.58 -8.67
CA GLN A 141 -6.30 18.66 -7.89
C GLN A 141 -5.49 17.52 -7.26
N GLY A 142 -4.17 17.52 -7.41
CA GLY A 142 -3.31 16.43 -6.97
C GLY A 142 -3.45 16.14 -5.48
N LEU A 143 -3.49 17.17 -4.63
CA LEU A 143 -3.71 17.01 -3.19
C LEU A 143 -5.10 16.42 -2.87
N ALA A 144 -6.12 16.74 -3.66
CA ALA A 144 -7.46 16.20 -3.44
C ALA A 144 -7.52 14.71 -3.77
N TYR A 145 -6.88 14.24 -4.85
CA TYR A 145 -6.74 12.81 -5.15
C TYR A 145 -5.97 12.08 -4.04
N LEU A 146 -4.85 12.64 -3.60
CA LEU A 146 -4.07 12.07 -2.51
C LEU A 146 -4.89 11.95 -1.22
N ASN A 147 -5.64 13.00 -0.86
CA ASN A 147 -6.48 13.01 0.33
C ASN A 147 -7.64 12.02 0.24
N THR A 148 -8.22 11.82 -0.95
CA THR A 148 -9.23 10.77 -1.14
C THR A 148 -8.67 9.42 -0.76
N LEU A 149 -7.50 9.05 -1.27
CA LEU A 149 -6.87 7.77 -0.94
C LEU A 149 -6.45 7.71 0.54
N ARG A 150 -5.87 8.79 1.09
CA ARG A 150 -5.46 8.87 2.50
C ARG A 150 -6.63 8.61 3.46
N ALA A 151 -7.80 9.17 3.17
CA ALA A 151 -9.00 8.94 3.99
C ALA A 151 -9.37 7.45 4.03
N HIS A 152 -9.22 6.74 2.90
CA HIS A 152 -9.44 5.29 2.81
C HIS A 152 -8.31 4.44 3.42
N ARG A 153 -7.24 5.06 3.87
CA ARG A 153 -6.16 4.40 4.62
C ARG A 153 -6.15 4.78 6.11
N GLY A 154 -7.17 5.54 6.57
CA GLY A 154 -7.29 5.98 7.96
C GLY A 154 -6.38 7.16 8.31
N LEU A 155 -5.98 7.94 7.32
CA LEU A 155 -5.12 9.10 7.49
C LEU A 155 -5.92 10.40 7.40
N ALA A 156 -5.55 11.37 8.21
CA ALA A 156 -6.13 12.70 8.15
C ALA A 156 -5.85 13.39 6.81
N ALA A 157 -6.79 14.21 6.36
CA ALA A 157 -6.60 15.01 5.16
C ALA A 157 -5.54 16.09 5.41
N MET A 158 -4.66 16.28 4.44
CA MET A 158 -3.68 17.35 4.44
C MET A 158 -4.31 18.62 3.89
N THR A 159 -4.17 19.73 4.58
CA THR A 159 -4.71 21.03 4.14
C THR A 159 -3.72 21.81 3.27
N GLU A 160 -2.43 21.66 3.57
CA GLU A 160 -1.34 22.31 2.84
C GLU A 160 -0.18 21.34 2.71
N VAL A 161 0.50 21.37 1.58
CA VAL A 161 1.66 20.55 1.26
C VAL A 161 2.71 21.39 0.58
N THR A 162 3.91 21.43 1.13
CA THR A 162 5.04 22.17 0.55
C THR A 162 5.57 21.48 -0.71
N ASP A 163 5.61 20.17 -0.71
CA ASP A 163 6.07 19.33 -1.83
C ASP A 163 5.14 18.13 -1.99
N LEU A 164 4.18 18.27 -2.90
CA LEU A 164 3.20 17.22 -3.17
C LEU A 164 3.85 15.95 -3.71
N GLN A 165 4.87 16.07 -4.53
CA GLN A 165 5.56 14.91 -5.11
C GLN A 165 6.25 14.08 -4.01
N ALA A 166 6.88 14.74 -3.04
CA ALA A 166 7.48 14.06 -1.91
C ALA A 166 6.43 13.33 -1.05
N GLU A 167 5.24 13.91 -0.86
CA GLU A 167 4.16 13.25 -0.11
C GLU A 167 3.57 12.07 -0.89
N ILE A 168 3.36 12.20 -2.20
CA ILE A 168 2.95 11.09 -3.06
C ILE A 168 3.97 9.95 -2.97
N ALA A 169 5.26 10.25 -3.06
CA ALA A 169 6.33 9.24 -2.98
C ALA A 169 6.35 8.51 -1.63
N LYS A 170 6.07 9.21 -0.52
CA LYS A 170 5.95 8.59 0.81
C LYS A 170 4.77 7.62 0.87
N GLU A 171 3.60 8.07 0.42
CA GLU A 171 2.40 7.22 0.43
C GLU A 171 2.54 6.03 -0.53
N TYR A 172 3.12 6.25 -1.71
CA TYR A 172 3.45 5.20 -2.67
C TYR A 172 4.39 4.14 -2.04
N SER A 173 5.40 4.59 -1.30
CA SER A 173 6.34 3.69 -0.62
C SER A 173 5.67 2.81 0.43
N LYS A 174 4.65 3.31 1.12
CA LYS A 174 3.84 2.51 2.05
C LYS A 174 2.98 1.52 1.28
N GLU A 175 2.27 1.99 0.25
CA GLU A 175 1.30 1.22 -0.50
C GLU A 175 1.92 0.02 -1.23
N PHE A 176 3.07 0.22 -1.86
CA PHE A 176 3.74 -0.79 -2.68
C PHE A 176 4.92 -1.47 -1.97
N MET A 177 4.92 -1.42 -0.65
CA MET A 177 5.87 -2.17 0.16
C MET A 177 5.80 -3.67 -0.16
N CYS A 178 6.96 -4.31 -0.30
CA CYS A 178 7.13 -5.73 -0.66
C CYS A 178 6.71 -6.12 -2.08
N GLU A 179 6.48 -5.17 -2.98
CA GLU A 179 6.06 -5.45 -4.36
C GLU A 179 7.18 -5.27 -5.41
N GLY A 180 8.38 -4.94 -4.97
CA GLY A 180 9.52 -4.73 -5.88
C GLY A 180 9.47 -3.43 -6.69
N GLN A 181 8.35 -2.73 -6.72
CA GLN A 181 8.16 -1.50 -7.49
C GLN A 181 9.10 -0.37 -7.03
N MET A 182 9.45 -0.35 -5.75
CA MET A 182 10.39 0.63 -5.20
C MET A 182 11.79 0.56 -5.85
N LEU A 183 12.18 -0.59 -6.39
CA LEU A 183 13.45 -0.73 -7.10
C LEU A 183 13.45 0.03 -8.43
N SER A 184 12.30 0.15 -9.09
CA SER A 184 12.18 0.92 -10.32
C SER A 184 12.22 2.43 -10.08
N LEU A 185 11.70 2.89 -8.94
CA LEU A 185 11.76 4.32 -8.55
C LEU A 185 13.18 4.80 -8.23
N ILE A 186 14.06 3.92 -7.77
CA ILE A 186 15.46 4.26 -7.48
C ILE A 186 16.26 4.53 -8.77
N HIS A 187 15.80 4.00 -9.90
CA HIS A 187 16.47 4.13 -11.20
C HIS A 187 15.93 5.25 -12.09
N ILE A 188 14.93 5.98 -11.64
CA ILE A 188 14.38 7.16 -12.32
C ILE A 188 14.91 8.43 -11.65
#